data_82247be16cdd6b5152d11e074c95ba56
#
_entry.id   82247be16cdd6b5152d11e074c95ba56
#
_cell.length_a   1.000
_cell.length_b   1.000
_cell.length_c   1.000
_cell.angle_alpha   90.00
_cell.angle_beta   90.00
_cell.angle_gamma   90.00
#
_symmetry.space_group_name_H-M   'P 1'
#
loop_
_entity.id
_entity.type
_entity.pdbx_description
1 polymer ?
#
loop_
_entity_poly.entity_id
_entity_poly.type
_entity_poly.pdbx_seq_one_letter_code
_entity_poly.pdbx_strand_id
1 'polypeptide(L)'
;GYLHAYRRPTTPSYEDQRVADDYYWWLKQQLGVDADPVDTGLDCNSWVVRPWIYEEKYHPTNWVASECRDFLRRRDRSKPFFLMASFVRPHPPLDAPEYYLNLYKDESLAEPWRGDWNDCVRWERDGHSYHAQTAPSDESYIQQLRAGYYAAITHMDHQIGRLISALVEEQIMDN
;
A
#
# COMPACT_ATOMS: atom_id res chain seq x y z
N GLY A 1 -17.34 1.16 13.48
CA GLY A 1 -16.18 2.07 13.64
C GLY A 1 -15.47 2.32 12.32
N TYR A 2 -14.74 3.39 12.27
CA TYR A 2 -13.89 3.76 11.14
C TYR A 2 -12.43 3.57 11.58
N LEU A 3 -11.66 2.78 10.82
CA LEU A 3 -10.22 2.70 10.97
C LEU A 3 -9.57 3.41 9.78
N HIS A 4 -8.60 4.24 10.03
CA HIS A 4 -7.91 5.04 9.03
C HIS A 4 -6.44 4.64 8.91
N ALA A 5 -5.95 4.56 7.67
CA ALA A 5 -4.54 4.46 7.36
C ALA A 5 -4.12 5.61 6.42
N TYR A 6 -2.89 6.10 6.59
CA TYR A 6 -2.29 7.13 5.74
C TYR A 6 -2.85 8.55 5.86
N ARG A 7 -3.47 8.88 6.97
CA ARG A 7 -3.74 10.27 7.26
C ARG A 7 -2.52 10.85 7.94
N ARG A 8 -1.65 11.52 7.20
CA ARG A 8 -0.50 12.21 7.79
C ARG A 8 -1.00 13.24 8.81
N PRO A 9 -0.60 13.15 10.07
CA PRO A 9 -0.96 14.16 11.06
C PRO A 9 -0.27 15.48 10.65
N THR A 10 -1.00 16.57 10.77
CA THR A 10 -0.46 17.92 10.54
C THR A 10 0.42 18.40 11.70
N THR A 11 0.42 17.65 12.81
CA THR A 11 1.17 17.97 14.02
C THR A 11 2.11 16.83 14.37
N PRO A 12 3.30 17.12 14.93
CA PRO A 12 4.31 16.10 15.21
C PRO A 12 4.09 15.34 16.53
N SER A 13 2.98 15.59 17.28
CA SER A 13 2.78 14.92 18.56
C SER A 13 2.28 13.49 18.38
N TYR A 14 2.77 12.58 19.20
CA TYR A 14 2.38 11.17 19.20
C TYR A 14 0.88 10.94 19.47
N GLU A 15 0.28 11.76 20.31
CA GLU A 15 -1.15 11.68 20.61
C GLU A 15 -2.00 12.14 19.44
N ASP A 16 -1.56 13.18 18.73
CA ASP A 16 -2.24 13.67 17.53
C ASP A 16 -2.17 12.65 16.39
N GLN A 17 -1.07 11.91 16.27
CA GLN A 17 -0.95 10.80 15.31
C GLN A 17 -1.98 9.70 15.60
N ARG A 18 -2.21 9.36 16.87
CA ARG A 18 -3.21 8.38 17.29
C ARG A 18 -4.62 8.77 16.87
N VAL A 19 -4.94 10.05 16.98
CA VAL A 19 -6.27 10.58 16.61
C VAL A 19 -6.45 10.66 15.10
N ALA A 20 -5.35 10.87 14.37
CA ALA A 20 -5.38 11.09 12.92
C ALA A 20 -5.31 9.79 12.10
N ASP A 21 -4.67 8.74 12.63
CA ASP A 21 -4.38 7.53 11.86
C ASP A 21 -4.22 6.30 12.77
N ASP A 22 -5.17 5.39 12.71
CA ASP A 22 -5.18 4.17 13.51
C ASP A 22 -4.03 3.22 13.17
N TYR A 23 -3.65 3.16 11.89
CA TYR A 23 -2.54 2.33 11.44
C TYR A 23 -1.20 2.83 11.98
N TYR A 24 -0.94 4.15 11.93
CA TYR A 24 0.28 4.74 12.49
C TYR A 24 0.40 4.45 13.98
N TRP A 25 -0.69 4.64 14.71
CA TRP A 25 -0.73 4.33 16.13
C TRP A 25 -0.41 2.86 16.38
N TRP A 26 -1.09 1.96 15.66
CA TRP A 26 -0.88 0.53 15.78
C TRP A 26 0.56 0.12 15.45
N LEU A 27 1.14 0.64 14.36
CA LEU A 27 2.52 0.34 13.95
C LEU A 27 3.51 0.69 15.07
N LYS A 28 3.37 1.86 15.66
CA LYS A 28 4.21 2.32 16.79
C LYS A 28 4.04 1.47 18.04
N GLN A 29 2.86 0.93 18.29
CA GLN A 29 2.64 -0.01 19.38
C GLN A 29 3.36 -1.35 19.15
N GLN A 30 3.51 -1.77 17.88
CA GLN A 30 4.14 -3.03 17.53
C GLN A 30 5.68 -2.93 17.47
N LEU A 31 6.20 -1.85 16.94
CA LEU A 31 7.62 -1.70 16.57
C LEU A 31 8.38 -0.64 17.39
N GLY A 32 7.67 0.19 18.13
CA GLY A 32 8.25 1.30 18.89
C GLY A 32 7.90 2.67 18.31
N VAL A 33 8.08 3.72 19.12
CA VAL A 33 7.64 5.09 18.80
C VAL A 33 8.32 5.69 17.58
N ASP A 34 9.49 5.20 17.21
CA ASP A 34 10.27 5.70 16.08
C ASP A 34 9.86 5.08 14.74
N ALA A 35 9.07 3.99 14.75
CA ALA A 35 8.64 3.32 13.51
C ALA A 35 7.71 4.22 12.67
N ASP A 36 8.01 4.31 11.38
CA ASP A 36 7.23 5.09 10.42
C ASP A 36 7.07 4.33 9.09
N PRO A 37 5.88 4.30 8.48
CA PRO A 37 5.68 3.71 7.16
C PRO A 37 6.58 4.32 6.06
N VAL A 38 7.07 5.54 6.25
CA VAL A 38 7.97 6.21 5.31
C VAL A 38 9.46 5.96 5.58
N ASP A 39 9.80 5.07 6.51
CA ASP A 39 11.20 4.69 6.80
C ASP A 39 11.89 4.01 5.60
N THR A 40 11.12 3.55 4.61
CA THR A 40 11.63 3.18 3.29
C THR A 40 12.29 4.36 2.55
N GLY A 41 12.08 5.60 3.02
CA GLY A 41 12.48 6.84 2.35
C GLY A 41 11.58 7.19 1.16
N LEU A 42 10.43 6.54 1.02
CA LEU A 42 9.44 6.81 -0.02
C LEU A 42 8.23 7.53 0.58
N ASP A 43 7.65 8.44 -0.17
CA ASP A 43 6.35 9.05 0.14
C ASP A 43 5.30 8.72 -0.93
N CYS A 44 4.10 9.29 -0.78
CA CYS A 44 2.95 8.97 -1.61
C CYS A 44 3.10 9.30 -3.11
N ASN A 45 4.13 10.04 -3.50
CA ASN A 45 4.39 10.42 -4.89
C ASN A 45 5.75 9.91 -5.40
N SER A 46 6.42 9.06 -4.60
CA SER A 46 7.72 8.53 -5.01
C SER A 46 7.57 7.60 -6.21
N TRP A 47 8.37 7.85 -7.25
CA TRP A 47 8.46 7.01 -8.45
C TRP A 47 9.53 5.90 -8.35
N VAL A 48 10.23 5.82 -7.20
CA VAL A 48 11.25 4.80 -6.94
C VAL A 48 10.60 3.59 -6.28
N VAL A 49 11.07 2.40 -6.60
CA VAL A 49 10.65 1.13 -5.99
C VAL A 49 11.67 0.73 -4.92
N ARG A 50 11.20 0.42 -3.74
CA ARG A 50 12.01 -0.12 -2.63
C ARG A 50 11.19 -1.14 -1.86
N PRO A 51 11.80 -2.23 -1.36
CA PRO A 51 11.08 -3.18 -0.54
C PRO A 51 10.64 -2.55 0.78
N TRP A 52 9.50 -3.03 1.28
CA TRP A 52 9.07 -2.78 2.65
C TRP A 52 10.15 -3.24 3.63
N ILE A 53 10.49 -2.40 4.62
CA ILE A 53 11.64 -2.61 5.50
C ILE A 53 11.34 -3.43 6.75
N TYR A 54 10.08 -3.52 7.15
CA TYR A 54 9.64 -4.30 8.29
C TYR A 54 9.13 -5.67 7.83
N GLU A 55 8.77 -6.53 8.79
CA GLU A 55 8.06 -7.77 8.46
C GLU A 55 6.76 -7.47 7.70
N GLU A 56 6.41 -8.32 6.73
CA GLU A 56 5.23 -8.15 5.87
C GLU A 56 3.94 -7.92 6.67
N LYS A 57 3.78 -8.57 7.83
CA LYS A 57 2.59 -8.42 8.68
C LYS A 57 2.32 -6.97 9.11
N TYR A 58 3.36 -6.14 9.12
CA TYR A 58 3.26 -4.71 9.49
C TYR A 58 2.94 -3.81 8.30
N HIS A 59 2.95 -4.34 7.09
CA HIS A 59 2.59 -3.56 5.91
C HIS A 59 1.13 -3.10 5.97
N PRO A 60 0.81 -1.84 5.57
CA PRO A 60 -0.57 -1.33 5.67
C PRO A 60 -1.61 -2.17 4.92
N THR A 61 -1.24 -2.79 3.82
CA THR A 61 -2.13 -3.72 3.09
C THR A 61 -2.48 -4.95 3.94
N ASN A 62 -1.51 -5.51 4.67
CA ASN A 62 -1.75 -6.61 5.60
C ASN A 62 -2.57 -6.18 6.81
N TRP A 63 -2.33 -4.98 7.30
CA TRP A 63 -3.08 -4.43 8.43
C TRP A 63 -4.58 -4.29 8.09
N VAL A 64 -4.91 -3.68 6.94
CA VAL A 64 -6.31 -3.56 6.50
C VAL A 64 -7.00 -4.93 6.43
N ALA A 65 -6.36 -5.92 5.82
CA ALA A 65 -6.90 -7.28 5.74
C ALA A 65 -7.07 -7.91 7.13
N SER A 66 -6.12 -7.70 8.02
CA SER A 66 -6.15 -8.23 9.39
C SER A 66 -7.26 -7.62 10.22
N GLU A 67 -7.44 -6.30 10.17
CA GLU A 67 -8.53 -5.60 10.86
C GLU A 67 -9.91 -6.03 10.34
N CYS A 68 -10.05 -6.19 9.03
CA CYS A 68 -11.29 -6.71 8.44
C CYS A 68 -11.59 -8.15 8.90
N ARG A 69 -10.58 -9.03 8.94
CA ARG A 69 -10.74 -10.40 9.46
C ARG A 69 -11.11 -10.43 10.92
N ASP A 70 -10.49 -9.57 11.72
CA ASP A 70 -10.81 -9.43 13.14
C ASP A 70 -12.24 -8.92 13.36
N PHE A 71 -12.70 -7.97 12.54
CA PHE A 71 -14.09 -7.54 12.54
C PHE A 71 -15.03 -8.72 12.24
N LEU A 72 -14.77 -9.50 11.18
CA LEU A 72 -15.60 -10.63 10.80
C LEU A 72 -15.71 -11.68 11.91
N ARG A 73 -14.63 -11.95 12.66
CA ARG A 73 -14.60 -12.90 13.76
C ARG A 73 -15.34 -12.40 15.00
N ARG A 74 -15.25 -11.11 15.30
CA ARG A 74 -15.79 -10.52 16.54
C ARG A 74 -17.19 -9.89 16.38
N ARG A 75 -17.72 -9.83 15.17
CA ARG A 75 -19.05 -9.25 14.92
C ARG A 75 -20.16 -9.99 15.66
N ASP A 76 -21.25 -9.28 15.92
CA ASP A 76 -22.50 -9.91 16.34
C ASP A 76 -23.14 -10.66 15.18
N ARG A 77 -23.10 -11.99 15.19
CA ARG A 77 -23.58 -12.86 14.11
C ARG A 77 -25.11 -12.79 13.90
N SER A 78 -25.84 -12.26 14.87
CA SER A 78 -27.30 -12.09 14.77
C SER A 78 -27.72 -10.85 13.98
N LYS A 79 -26.76 -9.99 13.59
CA LYS A 79 -27.01 -8.73 12.90
C LYS A 79 -26.38 -8.69 11.52
N PRO A 80 -27.07 -8.11 10.54
CA PRO A 80 -26.45 -7.81 9.26
C PRO A 80 -25.35 -6.78 9.44
N PHE A 81 -24.36 -6.79 8.55
CA PHE A 81 -23.26 -5.83 8.56
C PHE A 81 -22.96 -5.32 7.16
N PHE A 82 -22.30 -4.17 7.11
CA PHE A 82 -21.63 -3.63 5.93
C PHE A 82 -20.16 -3.42 6.28
N LEU A 83 -19.27 -3.99 5.48
CA LEU A 83 -17.83 -3.84 5.64
C LEU A 83 -17.22 -3.35 4.33
N MET A 84 -16.54 -2.21 4.37
CA MET A 84 -15.76 -1.69 3.26
C MET A 84 -14.26 -1.84 3.59
N ALA A 85 -13.58 -2.75 2.93
CA ALA A 85 -12.13 -2.89 2.98
C ALA A 85 -11.50 -2.00 1.90
N SER A 86 -10.83 -0.94 2.29
CA SER A 86 -10.19 0.00 1.38
C SER A 86 -8.68 -0.12 1.47
N PHE A 87 -8.03 -0.43 0.35
CA PHE A 87 -6.57 -0.52 0.25
C PHE A 87 -6.02 0.72 -0.45
N VAL A 88 -4.94 1.27 0.07
CA VAL A 88 -4.23 2.40 -0.57
C VAL A 88 -3.40 1.91 -1.75
N ARG A 89 -2.76 0.75 -1.60
CA ARG A 89 -2.01 0.12 -2.71
C ARG A 89 -2.99 -0.33 -3.81
N PRO A 90 -2.60 -0.27 -5.07
CA PRO A 90 -1.24 -0.08 -5.62
C PRO A 90 -0.82 1.38 -5.86
N HIS A 91 -1.46 2.36 -5.24
CA HIS A 91 -0.98 3.75 -5.23
C HIS A 91 0.44 3.83 -4.62
N PRO A 92 1.36 4.67 -5.11
CA PRO A 92 2.66 4.89 -4.47
C PRO A 92 2.52 5.22 -2.96
N PRO A 93 3.54 4.91 -2.17
CA PRO A 93 4.85 4.37 -2.52
C PRO A 93 4.79 2.93 -3.03
N LEU A 94 5.72 2.59 -3.94
CA LEU A 94 5.86 1.24 -4.48
C LEU A 94 6.80 0.43 -3.58
N ASP A 95 6.28 0.02 -2.44
CA ASP A 95 7.00 -0.55 -1.31
C ASP A 95 6.50 -1.96 -0.93
N ALA A 96 6.05 -2.72 -1.91
CA ALA A 96 5.65 -4.10 -1.67
C ALA A 96 6.77 -4.90 -0.96
N PRO A 97 6.45 -5.90 -0.11
CA PRO A 97 7.45 -6.77 0.48
C PRO A 97 8.35 -7.41 -0.58
N GLU A 98 9.61 -7.64 -0.24
CA GLU A 98 10.65 -8.11 -1.17
C GLU A 98 10.24 -9.36 -1.96
N TYR A 99 9.53 -10.27 -1.33
CA TYR A 99 9.02 -11.47 -2.00
C TYR A 99 8.22 -11.13 -3.27
N TYR A 100 7.31 -10.16 -3.19
CA TYR A 100 6.47 -9.77 -4.33
C TYR A 100 7.25 -8.99 -5.38
N LEU A 101 8.21 -8.16 -4.99
CA LEU A 101 9.09 -7.47 -5.92
C LEU A 101 9.93 -8.46 -6.73
N ASN A 102 10.42 -9.51 -6.09
CA ASN A 102 11.22 -10.54 -6.75
C ASN A 102 10.42 -11.37 -7.77
N LEU A 103 9.10 -11.43 -7.68
CA LEU A 103 8.26 -12.09 -8.70
C LEU A 103 8.34 -11.40 -10.07
N TYR A 104 8.65 -10.11 -10.10
CA TYR A 104 8.63 -9.30 -11.32
C TYR A 104 10.01 -8.75 -11.72
N LYS A 105 11.05 -9.06 -10.93
CA LYS A 105 12.38 -8.47 -11.10
C LYS A 105 12.99 -8.72 -12.49
N ASP A 106 12.80 -9.94 -13.01
CA ASP A 106 13.40 -10.40 -14.27
C ASP A 106 12.33 -10.63 -15.36
N GLU A 107 11.08 -10.19 -15.12
CA GLU A 107 9.99 -10.35 -16.06
C GLU A 107 10.03 -9.30 -17.17
N SER A 108 9.84 -9.73 -18.40
CA SER A 108 9.64 -8.84 -19.53
C SER A 108 8.21 -8.32 -19.52
N LEU A 109 8.03 -7.12 -19.04
CA LEU A 109 6.71 -6.49 -18.97
C LEU A 109 6.39 -5.79 -20.30
N ALA A 110 5.09 -5.77 -20.64
CA ALA A 110 4.63 -5.09 -21.85
C ALA A 110 4.99 -3.60 -21.84
N GLU A 111 5.26 -3.04 -23.02
CA GLU A 111 5.51 -1.61 -23.18
C GLU A 111 4.33 -0.77 -22.67
N PRO A 112 4.60 0.37 -22.02
CA PRO A 112 3.55 1.29 -21.60
C PRO A 112 2.91 1.98 -22.81
N TRP A 113 1.61 2.17 -22.77
CA TRP A 113 0.93 3.04 -23.70
C TRP A 113 1.37 4.50 -23.46
N ARG A 114 1.83 5.15 -24.53
CA ARG A 114 2.20 6.58 -24.50
C ARG A 114 1.17 7.36 -25.29
N GLY A 115 0.57 8.38 -24.67
CA GLY A 115 -0.32 9.30 -25.37
C GLY A 115 0.49 10.29 -26.20
N ASP A 116 -0.09 10.80 -27.27
CA ASP A 116 0.49 11.82 -28.15
C ASP A 116 0.70 13.16 -27.42
N TRP A 117 0.01 13.39 -26.30
CA TRP A 117 0.18 14.53 -25.41
C TRP A 117 1.44 14.43 -24.52
N ASN A 118 2.09 13.26 -24.47
CA ASN A 118 3.23 13.01 -23.58
C ASN A 118 4.41 13.99 -23.85
N ASP A 119 4.60 14.38 -25.10
CA ASP A 119 5.66 15.34 -25.50
C ASP A 119 5.40 16.77 -25.01
N CYS A 120 4.15 17.06 -24.59
CA CYS A 120 3.76 18.37 -24.04
C CYS A 120 4.11 18.50 -22.54
N VAL A 121 4.39 17.39 -21.87
CA VAL A 121 4.76 17.38 -20.45
C VAL A 121 6.26 17.62 -20.33
N ARG A 122 6.64 18.77 -19.79
CA ARG A 122 8.06 19.10 -19.58
C ARG A 122 8.63 18.34 -18.39
N TRP A 123 9.09 17.13 -18.65
CA TRP A 123 9.75 16.24 -17.69
C TRP A 123 10.99 16.88 -17.03
N GLU A 124 11.63 17.82 -17.74
CA GLU A 124 12.84 18.52 -17.29
C GLU A 124 12.58 19.50 -16.14
N ARG A 125 11.31 19.84 -15.87
CA ARG A 125 10.98 20.92 -14.95
C ARG A 125 11.04 20.51 -13.48
N ASP A 126 10.80 19.24 -13.15
CA ASP A 126 10.66 18.77 -11.77
C ASP A 126 11.94 18.13 -11.22
N GLY A 127 12.99 18.09 -12.02
CA GLY A 127 14.29 17.54 -11.62
C GLY A 127 14.28 16.04 -11.37
N HIS A 128 15.41 15.52 -10.96
CA HIS A 128 15.60 14.08 -10.66
C HIS A 128 15.20 13.70 -9.22
N SER A 129 14.31 14.45 -8.59
CA SER A 129 13.84 14.12 -7.25
C SER A 129 12.93 12.89 -7.29
N TYR A 130 13.21 11.90 -6.46
CA TYR A 130 12.36 10.71 -6.32
C TYR A 130 10.97 11.02 -5.73
N HIS A 131 10.75 12.24 -5.26
CA HIS A 131 9.45 12.77 -4.85
C HIS A 131 8.75 13.58 -5.95
N ALA A 132 9.35 13.70 -7.13
CA ALA A 132 8.72 14.37 -8.25
C ALA A 132 7.49 13.58 -8.73
N GLN A 133 6.47 14.29 -9.16
CA GLN A 133 5.27 13.65 -9.76
C GLN A 133 5.55 13.03 -11.13
N THR A 134 6.72 13.27 -11.67
CA THR A 134 7.16 12.80 -12.97
C THR A 134 8.40 11.92 -12.84
N ALA A 135 8.29 10.69 -13.33
CA ALA A 135 9.44 9.78 -13.41
C ALA A 135 10.31 10.11 -14.62
N PRO A 136 11.62 9.78 -14.57
CA PRO A 136 12.46 9.80 -15.76
C PRO A 136 11.86 8.96 -16.88
N SER A 137 12.03 9.41 -18.12
CA SER A 137 11.56 8.71 -19.31
C SER A 137 12.44 7.54 -19.73
N ASP A 138 13.46 7.21 -18.96
CA ASP A 138 14.35 6.06 -19.23
C ASP A 138 13.59 4.75 -19.08
N GLU A 139 13.78 3.86 -20.06
CA GLU A 139 13.06 2.60 -20.14
C GLU A 139 13.30 1.70 -18.94
N SER A 140 14.51 1.69 -18.39
CA SER A 140 14.86 0.87 -17.22
C SER A 140 14.07 1.30 -15.98
N TYR A 141 13.87 2.59 -15.78
CA TYR A 141 13.02 3.12 -14.70
C TYR A 141 11.55 2.78 -14.89
N ILE A 142 11.07 2.91 -16.13
CA ILE A 142 9.68 2.57 -16.47
C ILE A 142 9.40 1.09 -16.15
N GLN A 143 10.31 0.19 -16.54
CA GLN A 143 10.19 -1.23 -16.25
C GLN A 143 10.22 -1.51 -14.74
N GLN A 144 11.11 -0.87 -13.99
CA GLN A 144 11.15 -1.00 -12.53
C GLN A 144 9.85 -0.52 -11.87
N LEU A 145 9.32 0.63 -12.29
CA LEU A 145 8.04 1.15 -11.78
C LEU A 145 6.89 0.18 -12.04
N ARG A 146 6.82 -0.36 -13.25
CA ARG A 146 5.79 -1.35 -13.62
C ARG A 146 5.92 -2.62 -12.79
N ALA A 147 7.14 -3.12 -12.61
CA ALA A 147 7.41 -4.28 -11.76
C ALA A 147 6.95 -4.03 -10.30
N GLY A 148 7.29 -2.87 -9.74
CA GLY A 148 6.85 -2.47 -8.41
C GLY A 148 5.33 -2.33 -8.29
N TYR A 149 4.68 -1.79 -9.31
CA TYR A 149 3.23 -1.66 -9.35
C TYR A 149 2.53 -3.04 -9.41
N TYR A 150 3.00 -3.96 -10.26
CA TYR A 150 2.47 -5.32 -10.32
C TYR A 150 2.73 -6.11 -9.03
N ALA A 151 3.88 -5.91 -8.42
CA ALA A 151 4.18 -6.48 -7.11
C ALA A 151 3.18 -6.01 -6.04
N ALA A 152 2.84 -4.73 -6.02
CA ALA A 152 1.85 -4.17 -5.11
C ALA A 152 0.44 -4.74 -5.39
N ILE A 153 0.06 -4.93 -6.66
CA ILE A 153 -1.20 -5.59 -7.04
C ILE A 153 -1.24 -7.02 -6.52
N THR A 154 -0.19 -7.81 -6.78
CA THR A 154 -0.15 -9.22 -6.35
C THR A 154 -0.17 -9.35 -4.82
N HIS A 155 0.55 -8.47 -4.13
CA HIS A 155 0.49 -8.42 -2.68
C HIS A 155 -0.94 -8.12 -2.17
N MET A 156 -1.59 -7.13 -2.74
CA MET A 156 -2.98 -6.78 -2.39
C MET A 156 -3.94 -7.94 -2.69
N ASP A 157 -3.80 -8.58 -3.85
CA ASP A 157 -4.63 -9.72 -4.26
C ASP A 157 -4.52 -10.89 -3.28
N HIS A 158 -3.31 -11.21 -2.81
CA HIS A 158 -3.11 -12.19 -1.75
C HIS A 158 -3.83 -11.80 -0.45
N GLN A 159 -3.85 -10.52 -0.08
CA GLN A 159 -4.58 -10.07 1.11
C GLN A 159 -6.11 -10.13 0.90
N ILE A 160 -6.60 -9.86 -0.29
CA ILE A 160 -8.00 -10.07 -0.66
C ILE A 160 -8.36 -11.57 -0.56
N GLY A 161 -7.50 -12.45 -1.05
CA GLY A 161 -7.66 -13.90 -0.90
C GLY A 161 -7.80 -14.33 0.56
N ARG A 162 -7.05 -13.72 1.48
CA ARG A 162 -7.19 -13.96 2.93
C ARG A 162 -8.55 -13.48 3.47
N LEU A 163 -9.10 -12.38 2.95
CA LEU A 163 -10.45 -11.92 3.32
C LEU A 163 -11.52 -12.88 2.82
N ILE A 164 -11.42 -13.33 1.57
CA ILE A 164 -12.32 -14.32 0.99
C ILE A 164 -12.29 -15.61 1.83
N SER A 165 -11.11 -16.08 2.21
CA SER A 165 -10.97 -17.24 3.10
C SER A 165 -11.67 -17.03 4.44
N ALA A 166 -11.55 -15.83 5.03
CA ALA A 166 -12.23 -15.52 6.28
C ALA A 166 -13.77 -15.51 6.13
N LEU A 167 -14.31 -15.04 5.00
CA LEU A 167 -15.75 -15.10 4.71
C LEU A 167 -16.23 -16.56 4.61
N VAL A 168 -15.44 -17.43 4.00
CA VAL A 168 -15.73 -18.88 3.93
C VAL A 168 -15.68 -19.52 5.33
N GLU A 169 -14.63 -19.24 6.11
CA GLU A 169 -14.48 -19.74 7.50
C GLU A 169 -15.67 -19.32 8.38
N GLU A 170 -16.16 -18.10 8.20
CA GLU A 170 -17.30 -17.54 8.94
C GLU A 170 -18.67 -17.97 8.35
N GLN A 171 -18.69 -18.73 7.27
CA GLN A 171 -19.88 -19.23 6.58
C GLN A 171 -20.84 -18.14 6.10
N ILE A 172 -20.30 -17.05 5.52
CA ILE A 172 -21.05 -15.87 5.05
C ILE A 172 -20.79 -15.50 3.58
N MET A 173 -20.18 -16.41 2.82
CA MET A 173 -19.94 -16.17 1.38
C MET A 173 -21.21 -16.06 0.53
N ASP A 174 -22.27 -16.72 0.96
CA ASP A 174 -23.53 -16.84 0.18
C ASP A 174 -24.61 -15.83 0.62
N ASN A 175 -24.24 -14.83 1.45
CA ASN A 175 -25.16 -13.83 1.99
C ASN A 175 -24.88 -12.43 1.43
#